data_7e9d719905219689e022dbdc66298bf8
#
_entry.id   7e9d719905219689e022dbdc66298bf8
#
_cell.length_a   1.000
_cell.length_b   1.000
_cell.length_c   1.000
_cell.angle_alpha   90.00
_cell.angle_beta   90.00
_cell.angle_gamma   90.00
#
_symmetry.space_group_name_H-M   'P 1'
#
loop_
_entity.id
_entity.type
_entity.pdbx_description
1 polymer ?
#
loop_
_entity_poly.entity_id
_entity_poly.type
_entity_poly.pdbx_seq_one_letter_code
_entity_poly.pdbx_strand_id
1 'polypeptide(L)'
;CFFFFLFASYGLAIWFGSIMISNGEKNQLTGDPFGPGDVITVLLSVVFGAFSLGSATPNMKAIGAACEASSDFFELLERVPKINNPKPEEVVHIDKDRMQGEIEFRNVSFSYTTKKPQPEEKDENEPIEEGLKRKISNRSNKNKQEKEEEKQQEGSKVLFDNLSFKIPAGSKIAIVGESGSGKSTIVNLVEKLYEIQGGEILVDGVNLSKMDIDYWRSLIGYVAQEPILFNTSIKENVVFGRDDKNDFNQDQIDYCLEKAYAQNFIKNYPEKSDYRAGIKGSRLSGGQK
;
A
#
# COMPACT_ATOMS: atom_id res chain seq x y z
N CYS A 1 -51.81 6.15 -0.60
CA CYS A 1 -51.78 6.37 0.87
C CYS A 1 -51.05 7.67 1.25
N PHE A 2 -49.85 7.97 0.74
CA PHE A 2 -49.04 9.14 1.13
C PHE A 2 -49.79 10.47 0.98
N PHE A 3 -50.37 10.72 -0.19
CA PHE A 3 -51.15 11.96 -0.46
C PHE A 3 -52.37 12.10 0.43
N PHE A 4 -53.02 11.01 0.81
CA PHE A 4 -54.16 11.06 1.73
C PHE A 4 -53.72 11.58 3.12
N PHE A 5 -52.65 11.07 3.67
CA PHE A 5 -52.09 11.53 4.96
C PHE A 5 -51.60 12.98 4.89
N LEU A 6 -51.01 13.36 3.76
CA LEU A 6 -50.55 14.73 3.55
C LEU A 6 -51.74 15.73 3.56
N PHE A 7 -52.78 15.48 2.77
CA PHE A 7 -53.95 16.36 2.72
C PHE A 7 -54.78 16.31 4.01
N ALA A 8 -54.87 15.16 4.67
CA ALA A 8 -55.51 15.03 5.97
C ALA A 8 -54.79 15.86 7.04
N SER A 9 -53.44 15.85 7.06
CA SER A 9 -52.66 16.68 7.98
C SER A 9 -52.84 18.19 7.72
N TYR A 10 -52.95 18.61 6.44
CA TYR A 10 -53.25 20.00 6.10
C TYR A 10 -54.65 20.41 6.58
N GLY A 11 -55.66 19.56 6.34
CA GLY A 11 -57.03 19.81 6.79
C GLY A 11 -57.12 19.94 8.31
N LEU A 12 -56.43 19.06 9.02
CA LEU A 12 -56.39 19.08 10.49
C LEU A 12 -55.69 20.31 11.04
N ALA A 13 -54.57 20.72 10.44
CA ALA A 13 -53.81 21.90 10.85
C ALA A 13 -54.60 23.19 10.61
N ILE A 14 -55.29 23.32 9.48
CA ILE A 14 -56.11 24.47 9.17
C ILE A 14 -57.34 24.51 10.09
N TRP A 15 -58.00 23.36 10.32
CA TRP A 15 -59.12 23.24 11.23
C TRP A 15 -58.76 23.66 12.65
N PHE A 16 -57.67 23.13 13.18
CA PHE A 16 -57.18 23.46 14.52
C PHE A 16 -56.74 24.92 14.63
N GLY A 17 -56.03 25.45 13.65
CA GLY A 17 -55.64 26.85 13.56
C GLY A 17 -56.81 27.79 13.53
N SER A 18 -57.91 27.42 12.82
CA SER A 18 -59.18 28.17 12.79
C SER A 18 -59.87 28.26 14.15
N ILE A 19 -59.81 27.16 14.94
CA ILE A 19 -60.34 27.14 16.31
C ILE A 19 -59.54 28.07 17.21
N MET A 20 -58.18 28.05 17.12
CA MET A 20 -57.32 28.95 17.94
C MET A 20 -57.60 30.42 17.65
N ILE A 21 -57.78 30.78 16.36
CA ILE A 21 -58.14 32.16 15.96
C ILE A 21 -59.51 32.52 16.49
N SER A 22 -60.50 31.64 16.37
CA SER A 22 -61.89 31.87 16.83
C SER A 22 -61.98 32.07 18.35
N ASN A 23 -61.13 31.34 19.11
CA ASN A 23 -61.07 31.44 20.58
C ASN A 23 -60.27 32.67 21.06
N GLY A 24 -59.63 33.43 20.17
CA GLY A 24 -58.82 34.59 20.52
C GLY A 24 -57.56 34.23 21.31
N GLU A 25 -57.01 33.02 21.09
CA GLU A 25 -55.78 32.59 21.77
C GLU A 25 -54.62 33.48 21.34
N LYS A 26 -53.72 33.74 22.29
CA LYS A 26 -52.53 34.59 22.05
C LYS A 26 -51.31 33.75 21.82
N ASN A 27 -50.49 34.17 20.86
CA ASN A 27 -49.18 33.59 20.63
C ASN A 27 -48.29 33.87 21.87
N GLN A 28 -47.80 32.83 22.52
CA GLN A 28 -47.01 32.95 23.74
C GLN A 28 -45.66 33.65 23.54
N LEU A 29 -45.17 33.75 22.29
CA LEU A 29 -43.90 34.38 21.97
C LEU A 29 -44.04 35.87 21.68
N THR A 30 -45.11 36.29 20.99
CA THR A 30 -45.34 37.69 20.59
C THR A 30 -46.34 38.42 21.48
N GLY A 31 -47.18 37.70 22.20
CA GLY A 31 -48.29 38.26 22.99
C GLY A 31 -49.51 38.67 22.19
N ASP A 32 -49.44 38.63 20.86
CA ASP A 32 -50.52 39.02 19.93
C ASP A 32 -51.50 37.86 19.72
N PRO A 33 -52.78 38.15 19.38
CA PRO A 33 -53.72 37.09 19.03
C PRO A 33 -53.25 36.36 17.75
N PHE A 34 -53.46 35.04 17.70
CA PHE A 34 -53.15 34.23 16.52
C PHE A 34 -53.89 34.74 15.31
N GLY A 35 -53.14 35.02 14.23
CA GLY A 35 -53.69 35.42 12.93
C GLY A 35 -53.63 34.30 11.90
N PRO A 36 -54.37 34.44 10.78
CA PRO A 36 -54.31 33.47 9.68
C PRO A 36 -52.90 33.28 9.11
N GLY A 37 -52.08 34.33 9.16
CA GLY A 37 -50.69 34.30 8.72
C GLY A 37 -49.82 33.36 9.57
N ASP A 38 -50.07 33.33 10.89
CA ASP A 38 -49.31 32.49 11.80
C ASP A 38 -49.55 30.99 11.52
N VAL A 39 -50.83 30.63 11.30
CA VAL A 39 -51.21 29.25 10.97
C VAL A 39 -50.55 28.78 9.68
N ILE A 40 -50.59 29.65 8.64
CA ILE A 40 -49.93 29.31 7.36
C ILE A 40 -48.41 29.20 7.50
N THR A 41 -47.80 30.11 8.27
CA THR A 41 -46.35 30.08 8.50
C THR A 41 -45.91 28.82 9.21
N VAL A 42 -46.60 28.41 10.25
CA VAL A 42 -46.32 27.15 10.97
C VAL A 42 -46.48 25.94 10.05
N LEU A 43 -47.59 25.90 9.30
CA LEU A 43 -47.87 24.81 8.37
C LEU A 43 -46.77 24.69 7.30
N LEU A 44 -46.39 25.80 6.66
CA LEU A 44 -45.34 25.82 5.65
C LEU A 44 -43.98 25.43 6.26
N SER A 45 -43.66 25.91 7.46
CA SER A 45 -42.42 25.58 8.15
C SER A 45 -42.29 24.07 8.43
N VAL A 46 -43.36 23.44 8.87
CA VAL A 46 -43.39 21.97 9.10
C VAL A 46 -43.24 21.21 7.79
N VAL A 47 -43.97 21.64 6.73
CA VAL A 47 -43.88 21.00 5.41
C VAL A 47 -42.49 21.11 4.82
N PHE A 48 -41.89 22.30 4.83
CA PHE A 48 -40.52 22.51 4.35
C PHE A 48 -39.50 21.74 5.18
N GLY A 49 -39.65 21.66 6.51
CA GLY A 49 -38.82 20.86 7.39
C GLY A 49 -38.88 19.37 7.04
N ALA A 50 -40.09 18.84 6.88
CA ALA A 50 -40.31 17.45 6.50
C ALA A 50 -39.73 17.12 5.11
N PHE A 51 -39.91 18.03 4.14
CA PHE A 51 -39.36 17.89 2.79
C PHE A 51 -37.81 17.90 2.81
N SER A 52 -37.20 18.80 3.59
CA SER A 52 -35.77 18.90 3.76
C SER A 52 -35.18 17.62 4.38
N LEU A 53 -35.87 17.07 5.38
CA LEU A 53 -35.49 15.80 5.99
C LEU A 53 -35.55 14.63 4.99
N GLY A 54 -36.63 14.60 4.17
CA GLY A 54 -36.79 13.58 3.13
C GLY A 54 -35.71 13.66 2.07
N SER A 55 -35.29 14.85 1.67
CA SER A 55 -34.20 15.06 0.69
C SER A 55 -32.80 14.79 1.23
N ALA A 56 -32.61 14.73 2.53
CA ALA A 56 -31.32 14.38 3.15
C ALA A 56 -30.96 12.91 2.97
N THR A 57 -31.94 12.00 2.90
CA THR A 57 -31.73 10.55 2.82
C THR A 57 -30.86 10.10 1.64
N PRO A 58 -31.06 10.54 0.37
CA PRO A 58 -30.19 10.17 -0.76
C PRO A 58 -28.77 10.73 -0.59
N ASN A 59 -28.62 11.91 0.01
CA ASN A 59 -27.29 12.48 0.28
C ASN A 59 -26.53 11.67 1.32
N MET A 60 -27.20 11.18 2.35
CA MET A 60 -26.57 10.27 3.34
C MET A 60 -26.11 8.95 2.71
N LYS A 61 -26.87 8.40 1.76
CA LYS A 61 -26.45 7.22 0.99
C LYS A 61 -25.21 7.50 0.14
N ALA A 62 -25.15 8.66 -0.51
CA ALA A 62 -24.00 9.07 -1.31
C ALA A 62 -22.73 9.24 -0.44
N ILE A 63 -22.88 9.84 0.74
CA ILE A 63 -21.78 9.96 1.72
C ILE A 63 -21.31 8.57 2.18
N GLY A 64 -22.24 7.67 2.49
CA GLY A 64 -21.91 6.29 2.87
C GLY A 64 -21.13 5.55 1.80
N ALA A 65 -21.57 5.65 0.54
CA ALA A 65 -20.87 5.05 -0.60
C ALA A 65 -19.46 5.65 -0.82
N ALA A 66 -19.32 6.97 -0.64
CA ALA A 66 -18.03 7.64 -0.73
C ALA A 66 -17.06 7.20 0.39
N CYS A 67 -17.56 7.05 1.62
CA CYS A 67 -16.77 6.54 2.75
C CYS A 67 -16.33 5.09 2.52
N GLU A 68 -17.20 4.25 1.94
CA GLU A 68 -16.87 2.88 1.61
C GLU A 68 -15.78 2.83 0.52
N ALA A 69 -15.94 3.57 -0.56
CA ALA A 69 -14.95 3.62 -1.64
C ALA A 69 -13.58 4.17 -1.20
N SER A 70 -13.56 5.07 -0.22
CA SER A 70 -12.32 5.63 0.32
C SER A 70 -11.65 4.75 1.37
N SER A 71 -12.37 3.80 1.99
CA SER A 71 -11.85 2.95 3.07
C SER A 71 -10.64 2.14 2.63
N ASP A 72 -10.70 1.51 1.45
CA ASP A 72 -9.60 0.68 0.92
C ASP A 72 -8.37 1.52 0.60
N PHE A 73 -8.59 2.78 0.17
CA PHE A 73 -7.52 3.74 -0.10
C PHE A 73 -6.80 4.16 1.21
N PHE A 74 -7.56 4.47 2.27
CA PHE A 74 -6.97 4.82 3.56
C PHE A 74 -6.26 3.62 4.21
N GLU A 75 -6.82 2.40 4.10
CA GLU A 75 -6.13 1.18 4.57
C GLU A 75 -4.78 0.99 3.86
N LEU A 76 -4.72 1.29 2.56
CA LEU A 76 -3.46 1.22 1.81
C LEU A 76 -2.45 2.30 2.24
N LEU A 77 -2.92 3.52 2.51
CA LEU A 77 -2.06 4.63 2.98
C LEU A 77 -1.51 4.40 4.40
N GLU A 78 -2.33 3.84 5.29
CA GLU A 78 -1.95 3.56 6.68
C GLU A 78 -1.13 2.28 6.82
N ARG A 79 -1.04 1.49 5.75
CA ARG A 79 -0.31 0.24 5.76
C ARG A 79 1.17 0.46 5.97
N VAL A 80 1.70 0.02 7.10
CA VAL A 80 3.13 -0.02 7.36
C VAL A 80 3.72 -1.25 6.64
N PRO A 81 4.70 -1.06 5.72
CA PRO A 81 5.39 -2.18 5.10
C PRO A 81 6.04 -3.08 6.16
N LYS A 82 6.03 -4.40 5.95
CA LYS A 82 6.72 -5.33 6.87
C LYS A 82 8.22 -5.07 6.89
N ILE A 83 8.80 -4.77 5.71
CA ILE A 83 10.18 -4.36 5.58
C ILE A 83 10.19 -2.84 5.60
N ASN A 84 10.67 -2.28 6.68
CA ASN A 84 10.74 -0.85 6.92
C ASN A 84 12.10 -0.47 7.48
N ASN A 85 12.45 0.80 7.36
CA ASN A 85 13.62 1.32 8.04
C ASN A 85 13.40 1.26 9.57
N PRO A 86 14.44 0.94 10.34
CA PRO A 86 14.37 1.04 11.78
C PRO A 86 14.06 2.49 12.17
N LYS A 87 13.61 2.69 13.41
CA LYS A 87 13.38 4.04 13.92
C LYS A 87 14.68 4.86 13.84
N PRO A 88 14.63 6.16 13.56
CA PRO A 88 15.82 6.99 13.39
C PRO A 88 16.85 6.89 14.55
N GLU A 89 16.36 6.61 15.75
CA GLU A 89 17.17 6.45 16.97
C GLU A 89 17.93 5.11 17.01
N GLU A 90 17.50 4.12 16.23
CA GLU A 90 18.03 2.76 16.20
C GLU A 90 18.92 2.50 14.97
N VAL A 91 18.92 3.46 14.02
CA VAL A 91 19.68 3.31 12.76
C VAL A 91 21.17 3.32 13.01
N VAL A 92 21.83 2.28 12.55
CA VAL A 92 23.30 2.17 12.57
C VAL A 92 23.82 2.26 11.13
N HIS A 93 24.69 3.22 10.87
CA HIS A 93 25.40 3.33 9.60
C HIS A 93 26.82 2.75 9.73
N ILE A 94 27.18 1.88 8.79
CA ILE A 94 28.57 1.47 8.61
C ILE A 94 29.20 2.46 7.63
N ASP A 95 30.32 3.05 8.02
CA ASP A 95 31.07 3.93 7.12
C ASP A 95 31.56 3.13 5.89
N LYS A 96 31.21 3.60 4.71
CA LYS A 96 31.54 2.94 3.43
C LYS A 96 33.04 2.70 3.28
N ASP A 97 33.86 3.63 3.75
CA ASP A 97 35.32 3.56 3.62
C ASP A 97 35.96 2.55 4.60
N ARG A 98 35.23 2.18 5.66
CA ARG A 98 35.64 1.20 6.68
C ARG A 98 35.01 -0.16 6.51
N MET A 99 34.07 -0.29 5.59
CA MET A 99 33.34 -1.52 5.34
C MET A 99 34.30 -2.60 4.79
N GLN A 100 34.36 -3.73 5.48
CA GLN A 100 35.15 -4.89 5.08
C GLN A 100 34.34 -5.90 4.28
N GLY A 101 33.01 -5.91 4.48
CA GLY A 101 32.06 -6.78 3.78
C GLY A 101 32.02 -8.20 4.32
N GLU A 102 32.31 -8.40 5.60
CA GLU A 102 32.07 -9.67 6.27
C GLU A 102 30.57 -9.87 6.51
N ILE A 103 30.00 -11.02 6.14
CA ILE A 103 28.60 -11.34 6.37
C ILE A 103 28.50 -12.62 7.19
N GLU A 104 27.71 -12.58 8.26
CA GLU A 104 27.51 -13.71 9.15
C GLU A 104 26.03 -13.98 9.38
N PHE A 105 25.60 -15.21 9.12
CA PHE A 105 24.28 -15.72 9.46
C PHE A 105 24.38 -16.47 10.77
N ARG A 106 23.55 -16.12 11.76
CA ARG A 106 23.48 -16.76 13.07
C ARG A 106 22.09 -17.29 13.35
N ASN A 107 21.95 -18.60 13.35
CA ASN A 107 20.71 -19.31 13.65
C ASN A 107 19.50 -18.78 12.88
N VAL A 108 19.71 -18.45 11.60
CA VAL A 108 18.66 -17.83 10.76
C VAL A 108 17.60 -18.84 10.41
N SER A 109 16.35 -18.52 10.75
CA SER A 109 15.16 -19.29 10.35
C SER A 109 14.32 -18.46 9.40
N PHE A 110 13.91 -19.07 8.29
CA PHE A 110 13.13 -18.39 7.25
C PHE A 110 12.17 -19.32 6.53
N SER A 111 10.96 -18.81 6.30
CA SER A 111 9.96 -19.45 5.45
C SER A 111 9.24 -18.40 4.58
N TYR A 112 8.85 -18.78 3.35
CA TYR A 112 7.98 -17.95 2.55
C TYR A 112 6.54 -18.12 3.05
N THR A 113 5.91 -17.03 3.47
CA THR A 113 4.49 -17.02 3.82
C THR A 113 3.67 -16.91 2.54
N THR A 114 3.13 -18.01 2.06
CA THR A 114 2.15 -18.00 0.96
C THR A 114 0.79 -17.67 1.55
N LYS A 115 0.43 -16.37 1.62
CA LYS A 115 -0.99 -16.03 1.70
C LYS A 115 -1.60 -16.41 0.35
N LYS A 116 -2.41 -17.48 0.30
CA LYS A 116 -3.31 -17.68 -0.84
C LYS A 116 -4.19 -16.44 -0.92
N PRO A 117 -4.26 -15.74 -2.08
CA PRO A 117 -5.28 -14.74 -2.27
C PRO A 117 -6.62 -15.48 -2.09
N GLN A 118 -7.39 -15.07 -1.08
CA GLN A 118 -8.78 -15.51 -0.99
C GLN A 118 -9.44 -14.98 -2.26
N PRO A 119 -10.13 -15.81 -3.05
CA PRO A 119 -10.92 -15.31 -4.15
C PRO A 119 -11.98 -14.41 -3.53
N GLU A 120 -11.90 -13.12 -3.81
CA GLU A 120 -13.03 -12.21 -3.60
C GLU A 120 -14.11 -12.68 -4.57
N GLU A 121 -15.05 -13.48 -4.11
CA GLU A 121 -16.32 -13.69 -4.79
C GLU A 121 -17.05 -12.34 -4.81
N LYS A 122 -16.79 -11.58 -5.86
CA LYS A 122 -17.61 -10.43 -6.22
C LYS A 122 -18.88 -10.97 -6.82
N ASP A 123 -19.90 -11.15 -6.00
CA ASP A 123 -21.24 -11.33 -6.48
C ASP A 123 -21.74 -9.95 -6.97
N GLU A 124 -21.67 -9.74 -8.29
CA GLU A 124 -22.05 -8.47 -8.93
C GLU A 124 -23.54 -8.10 -8.74
N ASN A 125 -24.33 -8.98 -8.12
CA ASN A 125 -25.76 -8.85 -7.91
C ASN A 125 -26.19 -8.75 -6.44
N GLU A 126 -25.27 -8.63 -5.48
CA GLU A 126 -25.61 -8.55 -4.06
C GLU A 126 -26.13 -7.15 -3.72
N PRO A 127 -27.31 -7.01 -3.06
CA PRO A 127 -27.82 -5.71 -2.64
C PRO A 127 -26.83 -5.03 -1.69
N ILE A 128 -26.58 -3.74 -1.90
CA ILE A 128 -25.59 -2.92 -1.17
C ILE A 128 -25.72 -3.03 0.36
N GLU A 129 -26.95 -3.22 0.86
CA GLU A 129 -27.20 -3.39 2.30
C GLU A 129 -26.69 -4.72 2.89
N GLU A 130 -26.70 -5.81 2.13
CA GLU A 130 -26.18 -7.12 2.58
C GLU A 130 -24.66 -7.16 2.48
N GLY A 131 -24.08 -6.58 1.44
CA GLY A 131 -22.62 -6.40 1.32
C GLY A 131 -22.02 -5.60 2.48
N LEU A 132 -22.71 -4.54 2.92
CA LEU A 132 -22.30 -3.72 4.05
C LEU A 132 -22.33 -4.48 5.39
N LYS A 133 -23.41 -5.24 5.62
CA LYS A 133 -23.54 -6.08 6.83
C LYS A 133 -22.48 -7.18 6.88
N ARG A 134 -22.17 -7.80 5.73
CA ARG A 134 -21.12 -8.83 5.59
C ARG A 134 -19.74 -8.27 5.86
N LYS A 135 -19.41 -7.09 5.32
CA LYS A 135 -18.11 -6.39 5.57
C LYS A 135 -17.97 -5.96 7.03
N ILE A 136 -19.02 -5.44 7.66
CA ILE A 136 -19.01 -5.06 9.08
C ILE A 136 -18.87 -6.31 9.98
N SER A 137 -19.56 -7.40 9.67
CA SER A 137 -19.43 -8.68 10.38
C SER A 137 -18.04 -9.30 10.22
N ASN A 138 -17.47 -9.23 9.01
CA ASN A 138 -16.11 -9.70 8.73
C ASN A 138 -15.04 -8.85 9.43
N ARG A 139 -15.26 -7.54 9.59
CA ARG A 139 -14.35 -6.65 10.34
C ARG A 139 -14.31 -6.99 11.83
N SER A 140 -15.45 -7.33 12.43
CA SER A 140 -15.53 -7.79 13.82
C SER A 140 -14.86 -9.16 14.03
N ASN A 141 -14.87 -10.02 13.00
CA ASN A 141 -14.23 -11.33 13.01
C ASN A 141 -12.74 -11.26 12.64
N LYS A 142 -12.27 -10.27 11.84
CA LYS A 142 -10.86 -10.11 11.45
C LYS A 142 -9.97 -9.92 12.68
N ASN A 143 -10.41 -9.15 13.67
CA ASN A 143 -9.67 -8.97 14.94
C ASN A 143 -9.64 -10.23 15.83
N LYS A 144 -10.54 -11.21 15.59
CA LYS A 144 -10.49 -12.53 16.23
C LYS A 144 -9.67 -13.52 15.41
N GLN A 145 -9.73 -13.44 14.09
CA GLN A 145 -9.01 -14.32 13.17
C GLN A 145 -7.50 -14.00 13.13
N GLU A 146 -7.07 -12.73 13.26
CA GLU A 146 -5.64 -12.42 13.39
C GLU A 146 -4.98 -13.08 14.61
N LYS A 147 -5.74 -13.31 15.70
CA LYS A 147 -5.26 -14.08 16.88
C LYS A 147 -5.34 -15.60 16.69
N GLU A 148 -6.14 -16.09 15.76
CA GLU A 148 -6.27 -17.53 15.43
C GLU A 148 -5.39 -17.90 14.23
N GLU A 149 -5.07 -16.96 13.31
CA GLU A 149 -4.16 -17.17 12.19
C GLU A 149 -2.69 -17.26 12.64
N GLU A 150 -2.30 -16.69 13.79
CA GLU A 150 -1.01 -17.00 14.44
C GLU A 150 -0.89 -18.48 14.86
N LYS A 151 -2.00 -19.23 14.94
CA LYS A 151 -2.02 -20.65 15.30
C LYS A 151 -2.17 -21.61 14.12
N GLN A 152 -2.51 -21.12 12.91
CA GLN A 152 -2.64 -21.92 11.70
C GLN A 152 -1.52 -21.66 10.70
N GLN A 153 -0.26 -21.69 11.15
CA GLN A 153 0.93 -21.80 10.27
C GLN A 153 1.09 -23.22 9.68
N GLU A 154 0.00 -23.93 9.43
CA GLU A 154 0.04 -25.19 8.70
C GLU A 154 0.05 -24.93 7.18
N GLY A 155 1.27 -24.76 6.62
CA GLY A 155 1.47 -24.65 5.17
C GLY A 155 2.70 -23.86 4.73
N SER A 156 3.39 -23.14 5.60
CA SER A 156 4.64 -22.50 5.25
C SER A 156 5.78 -23.54 5.21
N LYS A 157 6.28 -23.83 4.03
CA LYS A 157 7.48 -24.68 3.90
C LYS A 157 8.66 -23.93 4.52
N VAL A 158 9.11 -24.38 5.68
CA VAL A 158 10.35 -23.88 6.29
C VAL A 158 11.48 -24.11 5.30
N LEU A 159 12.15 -23.04 4.90
CA LEU A 159 13.25 -23.11 3.95
C LEU A 159 14.59 -23.20 4.68
N PHE A 160 14.76 -22.39 5.72
CA PHE A 160 15.91 -22.41 6.59
C PHE A 160 15.47 -22.62 8.04
N ASP A 161 16.13 -23.53 8.72
CA ASP A 161 15.96 -23.78 10.15
C ASP A 161 17.35 -23.73 10.82
N ASN A 162 17.57 -22.67 11.62
CA ASN A 162 18.84 -22.43 12.32
C ASN A 162 20.07 -22.39 11.41
N LEU A 163 19.97 -21.80 10.22
CA LEU A 163 21.08 -21.68 9.28
C LEU A 163 22.17 -20.75 9.84
N SER A 164 23.37 -21.26 9.95
CA SER A 164 24.55 -20.50 10.44
C SER A 164 25.75 -20.72 9.53
N PHE A 165 26.34 -19.65 9.03
CA PHE A 165 27.56 -19.63 8.26
C PHE A 165 28.17 -18.25 8.22
N LYS A 166 29.41 -18.13 7.82
CA LYS A 166 30.16 -16.88 7.74
C LYS A 166 30.85 -16.73 6.39
N ILE A 167 30.70 -15.54 5.80
CA ILE A 167 31.39 -15.11 4.60
C ILE A 167 32.50 -14.16 5.04
N PRO A 168 33.78 -14.55 4.93
CA PRO A 168 34.89 -13.68 5.32
C PRO A 168 34.98 -12.42 4.46
N ALA A 169 35.46 -11.34 5.04
CA ALA A 169 35.74 -10.10 4.34
C ALA A 169 36.62 -10.32 3.09
N GLY A 170 36.26 -9.63 1.99
CA GLY A 170 36.99 -9.66 0.73
C GLY A 170 37.04 -11.02 0.02
N SER A 171 36.29 -12.02 0.50
CA SER A 171 36.27 -13.36 -0.10
C SER A 171 35.31 -13.44 -1.30
N LYS A 172 35.59 -14.38 -2.22
CA LYS A 172 34.65 -14.81 -3.27
C LYS A 172 34.10 -16.16 -2.88
N ILE A 173 32.78 -16.27 -2.76
CA ILE A 173 32.14 -17.54 -2.41
C ILE A 173 31.18 -17.97 -3.53
N ALA A 174 30.98 -19.30 -3.61
CA ALA A 174 29.93 -19.89 -4.44
C ALA A 174 28.96 -20.65 -3.54
N ILE A 175 27.66 -20.40 -3.73
CA ILE A 175 26.59 -21.15 -3.05
C ILE A 175 26.08 -22.20 -4.02
N VAL A 176 26.27 -23.48 -3.66
CA VAL A 176 25.95 -24.64 -4.49
C VAL A 176 24.88 -25.49 -3.79
N GLY A 177 23.99 -26.08 -4.56
CA GLY A 177 22.95 -26.95 -4.05
C GLY A 177 21.86 -27.23 -5.10
N GLU A 178 20.95 -28.11 -4.77
CA GLU A 178 19.83 -28.49 -5.65
C GLU A 178 18.90 -27.30 -5.95
N SER A 179 18.11 -27.44 -7.02
CA SER A 179 17.07 -26.44 -7.33
C SER A 179 16.06 -26.38 -6.19
N GLY A 180 15.72 -25.16 -5.71
CA GLY A 180 14.80 -24.97 -4.59
C GLY A 180 15.43 -25.07 -3.20
N SER A 181 16.75 -25.27 -3.07
CA SER A 181 17.45 -25.31 -1.77
C SER A 181 17.63 -23.94 -1.08
N GLY A 182 17.15 -22.86 -1.68
CA GLY A 182 17.20 -21.53 -1.07
C GLY A 182 18.43 -20.68 -1.42
N LYS A 183 19.23 -21.05 -2.43
CA LYS A 183 20.41 -20.27 -2.84
C LYS A 183 20.12 -18.80 -3.12
N SER A 184 19.10 -18.54 -3.95
CA SER A 184 18.65 -17.18 -4.26
C SER A 184 18.04 -16.49 -3.04
N THR A 185 17.45 -17.26 -2.12
CA THR A 185 16.86 -16.70 -0.90
C THR A 185 17.93 -16.13 0.02
N ILE A 186 19.12 -16.74 0.10
CA ILE A 186 20.24 -16.18 0.86
C ILE A 186 20.58 -14.78 0.35
N VAL A 187 20.68 -14.59 -0.97
CA VAL A 187 20.94 -13.30 -1.58
C VAL A 187 19.81 -12.32 -1.26
N ASN A 188 18.55 -12.73 -1.43
CA ASN A 188 17.40 -11.91 -1.13
C ASN A 188 17.32 -11.46 0.34
N LEU A 189 17.77 -12.31 1.28
CA LEU A 189 17.87 -11.97 2.70
C LEU A 189 18.98 -10.96 2.96
N VAL A 190 20.14 -11.11 2.29
CA VAL A 190 21.23 -10.12 2.37
C VAL A 190 20.79 -8.77 1.83
N GLU A 191 20.03 -8.75 0.73
CA GLU A 191 19.44 -7.51 0.17
C GLU A 191 18.28 -6.94 1.02
N LYS A 192 17.92 -7.63 2.12
CA LYS A 192 16.78 -7.24 2.98
C LYS A 192 15.48 -7.11 2.20
N LEU A 193 15.22 -8.03 1.23
CA LEU A 193 13.97 -8.14 0.50
C LEU A 193 12.90 -8.90 1.29
N TYR A 194 13.32 -9.66 2.29
CA TYR A 194 12.47 -10.40 3.22
C TYR A 194 13.00 -10.26 4.64
N GLU A 195 12.09 -10.34 5.61
CA GLU A 195 12.45 -10.44 7.03
C GLU A 195 12.64 -11.90 7.44
N ILE A 196 13.63 -12.14 8.29
CA ILE A 196 13.86 -13.43 8.94
C ILE A 196 12.87 -13.64 10.09
N GLN A 197 12.47 -14.89 10.34
CA GLN A 197 11.60 -15.23 11.47
C GLN A 197 12.39 -15.51 12.76
N GLY A 198 13.66 -15.83 12.66
CA GLY A 198 14.52 -16.07 13.81
C GLY A 198 15.98 -15.90 13.47
N GLY A 199 16.82 -15.71 14.50
CA GLY A 199 18.24 -15.47 14.35
C GLY A 199 18.61 -14.05 13.96
N GLU A 200 19.79 -13.85 13.40
CA GLU A 200 20.30 -12.56 12.96
C GLU A 200 21.25 -12.68 11.77
N ILE A 201 21.30 -11.64 10.94
CA ILE A 201 22.29 -11.47 9.88
C ILE A 201 23.14 -10.27 10.25
N LEU A 202 24.42 -10.46 10.33
CA LEU A 202 25.40 -9.43 10.68
C LEU A 202 26.24 -9.06 9.45
N VAL A 203 26.51 -7.77 9.30
CA VAL A 203 27.45 -7.21 8.33
C VAL A 203 28.51 -6.45 9.10
N ASP A 204 29.74 -6.87 8.99
CA ASP A 204 30.87 -6.32 9.77
C ASP A 204 30.54 -6.22 11.28
N GLY A 205 29.81 -7.21 11.81
CA GLY A 205 29.38 -7.28 13.21
C GLY A 205 28.13 -6.45 13.54
N VAL A 206 27.58 -5.68 12.61
CA VAL A 206 26.36 -4.88 12.81
C VAL A 206 25.15 -5.66 12.29
N ASN A 207 24.09 -5.72 13.09
CA ASN A 207 22.87 -6.42 12.70
C ASN A 207 22.17 -5.68 11.53
N LEU A 208 21.91 -6.41 10.45
CA LEU A 208 21.28 -5.90 9.24
C LEU A 208 19.89 -5.29 9.48
N SER A 209 19.16 -5.79 10.49
CA SER A 209 17.84 -5.23 10.85
C SER A 209 17.90 -3.77 11.32
N LYS A 210 19.05 -3.34 11.86
CA LYS A 210 19.29 -1.98 12.36
C LYS A 210 19.87 -1.03 11.32
N MET A 211 20.15 -1.51 10.11
CA MET A 211 20.65 -0.67 9.03
C MET A 211 19.51 -0.01 8.27
N ASP A 212 19.72 1.22 7.83
CA ASP A 212 18.87 1.86 6.84
C ASP A 212 18.89 1.06 5.53
N ILE A 213 17.71 0.77 4.97
CA ILE A 213 17.57 -0.12 3.82
C ILE A 213 18.14 0.52 2.55
N ASP A 214 17.88 1.80 2.36
CA ASP A 214 18.30 2.51 1.14
C ASP A 214 19.82 2.68 1.15
N TYR A 215 20.37 3.07 2.30
CA TYR A 215 21.81 3.14 2.49
C TYR A 215 22.47 1.76 2.28
N TRP A 216 21.95 0.69 2.91
CA TRP A 216 22.49 -0.65 2.75
C TRP A 216 22.50 -1.10 1.29
N ARG A 217 21.36 -0.96 0.61
CA ARG A 217 21.24 -1.33 -0.80
C ARG A 217 22.14 -0.51 -1.72
N SER A 218 22.44 0.74 -1.37
CA SER A 218 23.38 1.57 -2.14
C SER A 218 24.82 1.04 -2.10
N LEU A 219 25.16 0.21 -1.13
CA LEU A 219 26.47 -0.44 -0.99
C LEU A 219 26.58 -1.77 -1.75
N ILE A 220 25.45 -2.31 -2.25
CA ILE A 220 25.37 -3.62 -2.91
C ILE A 220 25.26 -3.44 -4.41
N GLY A 221 26.10 -4.16 -5.16
CA GLY A 221 25.91 -4.35 -6.61
C GLY A 221 25.28 -5.73 -6.84
N TYR A 222 24.07 -5.76 -7.40
CA TYR A 222 23.33 -6.98 -7.69
C TYR A 222 23.20 -7.24 -9.20
N VAL A 223 23.56 -8.44 -9.63
CA VAL A 223 23.36 -8.91 -10.99
C VAL A 223 22.40 -10.09 -10.98
N ALA A 224 21.19 -9.87 -11.50
CA ALA A 224 20.16 -10.91 -11.58
C ALA A 224 20.46 -11.91 -12.69
N GLN A 225 19.93 -13.14 -12.56
CA GLN A 225 20.03 -14.16 -13.59
C GLN A 225 19.37 -13.71 -14.92
N GLU A 226 18.26 -13.01 -14.85
CA GLU A 226 17.57 -12.40 -15.98
C GLU A 226 17.47 -10.88 -15.75
N PRO A 227 18.48 -10.09 -16.19
CA PRO A 227 18.44 -8.66 -15.99
C PRO A 227 17.35 -8.02 -16.84
N ILE A 228 16.56 -7.15 -16.22
CA ILE A 228 15.49 -6.40 -16.88
C ILE A 228 15.98 -4.97 -17.08
N LEU A 229 15.94 -4.53 -18.36
CA LEU A 229 16.29 -3.16 -18.72
C LEU A 229 15.02 -2.35 -19.00
N PHE A 230 15.06 -1.07 -18.65
CA PHE A 230 14.01 -0.12 -19.00
C PHE A 230 14.04 0.22 -20.50
N ASN A 231 12.89 0.60 -21.05
CA ASN A 231 12.77 1.02 -22.44
C ASN A 231 13.34 2.44 -22.66
N THR A 232 14.58 2.61 -22.28
CA THR A 232 15.35 3.85 -22.41
C THR A 232 16.68 3.55 -23.10
N SER A 233 17.57 4.52 -23.18
CA SER A 233 18.93 4.31 -23.70
C SER A 233 19.77 3.42 -22.78
N ILE A 234 20.84 2.84 -23.32
CA ILE A 234 21.82 2.07 -22.51
C ILE A 234 22.39 2.99 -21.42
N LYS A 235 22.76 4.23 -21.79
CA LYS A 235 23.26 5.24 -20.86
C LYS A 235 22.31 5.49 -19.69
N GLU A 236 21.03 5.72 -19.97
CA GLU A 236 20.02 5.94 -18.92
C GLU A 236 19.81 4.71 -18.05
N ASN A 237 19.91 3.50 -18.60
CA ASN A 237 19.88 2.27 -17.82
C ASN A 237 21.09 2.13 -16.88
N VAL A 238 22.28 2.54 -17.32
CA VAL A 238 23.52 2.49 -16.51
C VAL A 238 23.43 3.42 -15.29
N VAL A 239 22.86 4.61 -15.46
CA VAL A 239 22.70 5.58 -14.35
C VAL A 239 21.39 5.40 -13.57
N PHE A 240 20.54 4.47 -13.98
CA PHE A 240 19.27 4.21 -13.30
C PHE A 240 19.51 3.66 -11.90
N GLY A 241 18.81 4.18 -10.92
CA GLY A 241 18.95 3.75 -9.52
C GLY A 241 19.93 4.59 -8.70
N ARG A 242 20.52 5.62 -9.30
CA ARG A 242 21.28 6.62 -8.55
C ARG A 242 20.48 7.91 -8.39
N ASP A 243 20.55 8.50 -7.20
CA ASP A 243 19.84 9.75 -6.90
C ASP A 243 20.46 10.94 -7.63
N ASP A 244 21.76 10.88 -7.86
CA ASP A 244 22.59 11.90 -8.52
C ASP A 244 22.70 11.74 -10.05
N LYS A 245 21.61 11.34 -10.72
CA LYS A 245 21.59 11.05 -12.17
C LYS A 245 22.18 12.16 -13.05
N ASN A 246 22.08 13.41 -12.61
CA ASN A 246 22.57 14.56 -13.36
C ASN A 246 24.08 14.83 -13.20
N ASP A 247 24.73 14.20 -12.22
CA ASP A 247 26.17 14.39 -11.94
C ASP A 247 27.06 13.41 -12.70
N PHE A 248 26.48 12.45 -13.43
CA PHE A 248 27.26 11.52 -14.25
C PHE A 248 27.71 12.18 -15.56
N ASN A 249 29.03 12.35 -15.67
CA ASN A 249 29.60 12.74 -16.93
C ASN A 249 29.77 11.53 -17.87
N GLN A 250 29.99 11.80 -19.17
CA GLN A 250 30.14 10.73 -20.15
C GLN A 250 31.33 9.82 -19.86
N ASP A 251 32.44 10.38 -19.33
CA ASP A 251 33.65 9.60 -19.02
C ASP A 251 33.41 8.53 -17.94
N GLN A 252 32.57 8.83 -16.94
CA GLN A 252 32.19 7.87 -15.91
C GLN A 252 31.33 6.75 -16.48
N ILE A 253 30.41 7.07 -17.37
CA ILE A 253 29.58 6.08 -18.06
C ILE A 253 30.45 5.18 -18.93
N ASP A 254 31.34 5.77 -19.71
CA ASP A 254 32.28 5.03 -20.57
C ASP A 254 33.20 4.13 -19.75
N TYR A 255 33.67 4.58 -18.59
CA TYR A 255 34.41 3.78 -17.65
C TYR A 255 33.60 2.58 -17.13
N CYS A 256 32.33 2.78 -16.73
CA CYS A 256 31.45 1.70 -16.31
C CYS A 256 31.22 0.67 -17.43
N LEU A 257 30.96 1.15 -18.64
CA LEU A 257 30.76 0.31 -19.83
C LEU A 257 32.02 -0.49 -20.20
N GLU A 258 33.21 0.12 -20.04
CA GLU A 258 34.48 -0.57 -20.23
C GLU A 258 34.67 -1.68 -19.19
N LYS A 259 34.47 -1.38 -17.92
CA LYS A 259 34.58 -2.37 -16.84
C LYS A 259 33.59 -3.53 -16.98
N ALA A 260 32.40 -3.26 -17.52
CA ALA A 260 31.40 -4.28 -17.85
C ALA A 260 31.68 -5.02 -19.17
N TYR A 261 32.77 -4.72 -19.89
CA TYR A 261 33.09 -5.22 -21.25
C TYR A 261 31.98 -4.94 -22.28
N ALA A 262 31.12 -3.96 -22.01
CA ALA A 262 29.99 -3.61 -22.87
C ALA A 262 30.40 -2.74 -24.08
N GLN A 263 31.51 -2.04 -24.01
CA GLN A 263 31.99 -1.16 -25.11
C GLN A 263 32.17 -1.89 -26.45
N ASN A 264 32.55 -3.16 -26.43
CA ASN A 264 32.81 -3.94 -27.64
C ASN A 264 31.58 -4.07 -28.54
N PHE A 265 30.40 -4.27 -27.95
CA PHE A 265 29.16 -4.37 -28.73
C PHE A 265 28.48 -3.01 -28.93
N ILE A 266 28.60 -2.09 -27.96
CA ILE A 266 28.02 -0.73 -28.04
C ILE A 266 28.62 0.07 -29.21
N LYS A 267 29.89 -0.06 -29.49
CA LYS A 267 30.56 0.58 -30.63
C LYS A 267 29.94 0.23 -31.98
N ASN A 268 29.25 -0.90 -32.08
CA ASN A 268 28.60 -1.37 -33.30
C ASN A 268 27.24 -0.69 -33.54
N TYR A 269 26.68 0.01 -32.57
CA TYR A 269 25.44 0.77 -32.72
C TYR A 269 25.74 2.20 -33.18
N PRO A 270 24.99 2.74 -34.18
CA PRO A 270 25.17 4.12 -34.63
C PRO A 270 25.02 5.15 -33.51
N GLU A 271 24.06 4.92 -32.61
CA GLU A 271 23.76 5.79 -31.47
C GLU A 271 24.64 5.49 -30.24
N LYS A 272 25.54 4.52 -30.32
CA LYS A 272 26.41 4.10 -29.20
C LYS A 272 25.65 3.90 -27.89
N SER A 273 26.04 4.61 -26.80
CA SER A 273 25.37 4.52 -25.48
C SER A 273 23.95 5.09 -25.45
N ASP A 274 23.59 5.91 -26.45
CA ASP A 274 22.22 6.43 -26.60
C ASP A 274 21.28 5.44 -27.31
N TYR A 275 21.79 4.28 -27.77
CA TYR A 275 20.97 3.21 -28.35
C TYR A 275 19.92 2.72 -27.35
N ARG A 276 18.66 2.65 -27.80
CA ARG A 276 17.54 2.22 -26.94
C ARG A 276 17.51 0.72 -26.74
N ALA A 277 17.50 0.28 -25.48
CA ALA A 277 17.47 -1.14 -25.10
C ALA A 277 16.17 -1.87 -25.53
N GLY A 278 15.08 -1.15 -25.74
CA GLY A 278 13.76 -1.71 -26.02
C GLY A 278 13.04 -2.21 -24.76
N ILE A 279 11.79 -2.62 -24.91
CA ILE A 279 10.96 -3.13 -23.79
C ILE A 279 11.65 -4.36 -23.18
N LYS A 280 11.92 -4.31 -21.87
CA LYS A 280 12.67 -5.35 -21.16
C LYS A 280 14.02 -5.72 -21.80
N GLY A 281 14.65 -4.76 -22.50
CA GLY A 281 15.90 -5.00 -23.19
C GLY A 281 15.79 -5.90 -24.42
N SER A 282 14.64 -5.92 -25.10
CA SER A 282 14.38 -6.84 -26.23
C SER A 282 15.33 -6.65 -27.43
N ARG A 283 16.01 -5.51 -27.52
CA ARG A 283 16.96 -5.24 -28.59
C ARG A 283 18.39 -5.68 -28.29
N LEU A 284 18.63 -6.19 -27.09
CA LEU A 284 19.93 -6.70 -26.66
C LEU A 284 19.84 -8.21 -26.45
N SER A 285 20.94 -8.92 -26.72
CA SER A 285 21.02 -10.35 -26.39
C SER A 285 21.13 -10.56 -24.87
N GLY A 286 20.85 -11.80 -24.39
CA GLY A 286 20.94 -12.12 -22.96
C GLY A 286 22.29 -11.81 -22.34
N GLY A 287 23.40 -12.05 -23.09
CA GLY A 287 24.74 -11.71 -22.63
C GLY A 287 25.12 -10.22 -22.75
N GLN A 288 24.36 -9.42 -23.49
CA GLN A 288 24.58 -7.97 -23.61
C GLN A 288 23.81 -7.18 -22.55
N LYS A 289 22.79 -7.77 -21.96
CA LYS A 289 22.02 -7.19 -20.85
C LYS A 289 22.82 -7.24 -19.56
#